data_3385c13a399ac067a655d8c19936c1ad
#
_entry.id   3385c13a399ac067a655d8c19936c1ad
#
_cell.length_a   1.000
_cell.length_b   1.000
_cell.length_c   1.000
_cell.angle_alpha   90.00
_cell.angle_beta   90.00
_cell.angle_gamma   90.00
#
_symmetry.space_group_name_H-M   'P 1'
#
loop_
_entity.id
_entity.type
_entity.pdbx_description
1 polymer ?
#
loop_
_entity_poly.entity_id
_entity_poly.type
_entity_poly.pdbx_seq_one_letter_code
_entity_poly.pdbx_strand_id
1 'polypeptide(L)'
;MRALDTDKFEAIEVGITKNGEWIVDGEDPRKWNMSEGMPTVEKTDSSKDVVLDVALGQDGFFAREDDGTLTSLGHVDAVLPVLHGPYGEDGTIQGLFEMMNVPYVGCGVLASAACMDKHYAKVLLAAAGIPVAPGITLDVRDYDAASEFATEADEMLAAVQQAGLQYPLFVKPSRAGSSFGVTKVEHEGDAAELAAAVFEASHHDWRVLVEQGIDAREIECAVLCPKAGEAPRPAGRAKSCLTSVPRATTSSMISTAST
;
A
#
# COMPACT_ATOMS: atom_id res chain seq x y z
N MET A 1 9.72 -1.81 -17.29
CA MET A 1 10.10 -2.48 -18.55
C MET A 1 10.83 -1.54 -19.54
N ARG A 2 10.22 -0.44 -20.07
CA ARG A 2 10.89 0.42 -21.09
C ARG A 2 12.22 1.03 -20.65
N ALA A 3 12.48 1.17 -19.35
CA ALA A 3 13.72 1.72 -18.80
C ALA A 3 14.76 0.65 -18.44
N LEU A 4 14.44 -0.63 -18.64
CA LEU A 4 15.36 -1.72 -18.37
C LEU A 4 16.42 -1.78 -19.46
N ASP A 5 17.68 -1.89 -19.07
CA ASP A 5 18.81 -2.10 -19.98
C ASP A 5 18.85 -3.58 -20.41
N THR A 6 18.25 -3.87 -21.56
CA THR A 6 18.13 -5.25 -22.08
C THR A 6 19.45 -5.87 -22.55
N ASP A 7 20.52 -5.06 -22.63
CA ASP A 7 21.87 -5.60 -22.90
C ASP A 7 22.50 -6.21 -21.64
N LYS A 8 21.94 -5.89 -20.45
CA LYS A 8 22.46 -6.36 -19.15
C LYS A 8 21.49 -7.27 -18.41
N PHE A 9 20.19 -7.14 -18.67
CA PHE A 9 19.15 -7.82 -17.91
C PHE A 9 18.18 -8.52 -18.85
N GLU A 10 17.90 -9.76 -18.55
CA GLU A 10 16.77 -10.50 -19.07
C GLU A 10 15.63 -10.43 -18.03
N ALA A 11 14.44 -10.07 -18.45
CA ALA A 11 13.32 -9.91 -17.55
C ALA A 11 12.27 -11.01 -17.78
N ILE A 12 11.90 -11.68 -16.70
CA ILE A 12 10.73 -12.56 -16.65
C ILE A 12 9.60 -11.75 -16.05
N GLU A 13 8.57 -11.47 -16.84
CA GLU A 13 7.41 -10.72 -16.38
C GLU A 13 6.41 -11.67 -15.71
N VAL A 14 6.16 -11.46 -14.42
CA VAL A 14 5.19 -12.22 -13.63
C VAL A 14 4.06 -11.29 -13.23
N GLY A 15 2.85 -11.63 -13.64
CA GLY A 15 1.63 -10.96 -13.20
C GLY A 15 1.02 -11.67 -11.98
N ILE A 16 0.37 -10.90 -11.11
CA ILE A 16 -0.42 -11.46 -10.00
C ILE A 16 -1.86 -11.01 -10.18
N THR A 17 -2.77 -11.95 -10.31
CA THR A 17 -4.21 -11.67 -10.45
C THR A 17 -4.82 -11.23 -9.13
N LYS A 18 -6.03 -10.66 -9.17
CA LYS A 18 -6.78 -10.30 -7.95
C LYS A 18 -7.06 -11.50 -7.04
N ASN A 19 -7.09 -12.71 -7.60
CA ASN A 19 -7.28 -13.95 -6.84
C ASN A 19 -5.98 -14.50 -6.24
N GLY A 20 -4.85 -13.82 -6.47
CA GLY A 20 -3.54 -14.21 -5.96
C GLY A 20 -2.83 -15.26 -6.81
N GLU A 21 -3.29 -15.51 -8.03
CA GLU A 21 -2.64 -16.42 -8.96
C GLU A 21 -1.45 -15.71 -9.62
N TRP A 22 -0.31 -16.35 -9.63
CA TRP A 22 0.89 -15.86 -10.30
C TRP A 22 0.94 -16.44 -11.71
N ILE A 23 1.14 -15.60 -12.70
CA ILE A 23 1.13 -16.00 -14.11
C ILE A 23 2.30 -15.41 -14.88
N VAL A 24 2.80 -16.17 -15.85
CA VAL A 24 3.68 -15.68 -16.93
C VAL A 24 2.90 -15.73 -18.25
N ASP A 25 3.45 -15.09 -19.27
CA ASP A 25 2.86 -15.00 -20.62
C ASP A 25 1.46 -14.38 -20.62
N GLY A 26 1.21 -13.50 -19.66
CA GLY A 26 0.00 -12.69 -19.60
C GLY A 26 0.00 -11.54 -20.61
N GLU A 27 -0.91 -10.60 -20.41
CA GLU A 27 -0.96 -9.40 -21.25
C GLU A 27 0.27 -8.50 -21.04
N ASP A 28 0.84 -8.02 -22.14
CA ASP A 28 2.01 -7.12 -22.11
C ASP A 28 1.64 -5.79 -21.42
N PRO A 29 2.21 -5.48 -20.24
CA PRO A 29 1.88 -4.28 -19.50
C PRO A 29 2.23 -2.98 -20.23
N ARG A 30 3.05 -3.04 -21.28
CA ARG A 30 3.36 -1.87 -22.14
C ARG A 30 2.16 -1.42 -22.98
N LYS A 31 1.14 -2.28 -23.12
CA LYS A 31 -0.11 -2.01 -23.83
C LYS A 31 -1.19 -1.40 -22.94
N TRP A 32 -0.99 -1.41 -21.63
CA TRP A 32 -1.97 -0.89 -20.69
C TRP A 32 -2.19 0.61 -20.85
N ASN A 33 -3.47 1.00 -20.85
CA ASN A 33 -3.89 2.39 -20.95
C ASN A 33 -4.32 2.93 -19.57
N MET A 34 -3.42 3.65 -18.91
CA MET A 34 -3.68 4.22 -17.58
C MET A 34 -4.80 5.27 -17.56
N SER A 35 -5.22 5.81 -18.72
CA SER A 35 -6.32 6.76 -18.79
C SER A 35 -7.70 6.11 -18.63
N GLU A 36 -7.78 4.78 -18.74
CA GLU A 36 -9.01 3.98 -18.59
C GLU A 36 -9.16 3.42 -17.16
N GLY A 37 -8.24 3.77 -16.27
CA GLY A 37 -8.20 3.30 -14.89
C GLY A 37 -6.98 2.42 -14.59
N MET A 38 -6.95 1.86 -13.38
CA MET A 38 -5.90 0.92 -13.00
C MET A 38 -6.09 -0.41 -13.74
N PRO A 39 -5.11 -0.87 -14.50
CA PRO A 39 -5.20 -2.14 -15.21
C PRO A 39 -5.27 -3.30 -14.23
N THR A 40 -6.00 -4.33 -14.61
CA THR A 40 -6.10 -5.58 -13.85
C THR A 40 -5.32 -6.66 -14.58
N VAL A 41 -4.52 -7.40 -13.83
CA VAL A 41 -3.85 -8.60 -14.36
C VAL A 41 -4.87 -9.73 -14.46
N GLU A 42 -5.10 -10.22 -15.67
CA GLU A 42 -6.04 -11.31 -15.93
C GLU A 42 -5.32 -12.44 -16.68
N LYS A 43 -5.80 -13.66 -16.50
CA LYS A 43 -5.33 -14.80 -17.29
C LYS A 43 -5.83 -14.67 -18.73
N THR A 44 -4.97 -15.01 -19.65
CA THR A 44 -5.25 -15.20 -21.08
C THR A 44 -5.08 -16.67 -21.45
N ASP A 45 -5.50 -17.06 -22.65
CA ASP A 45 -5.34 -18.43 -23.14
C ASP A 45 -3.86 -18.87 -23.23
N SER A 46 -2.92 -17.91 -23.26
CA SER A 46 -1.48 -18.17 -23.27
C SER A 46 -0.82 -18.14 -21.89
N SER A 47 -1.55 -17.69 -20.87
CA SER A 47 -0.98 -17.56 -19.52
C SER A 47 -0.71 -18.93 -18.89
N LYS A 48 0.44 -19.05 -18.27
CA LYS A 48 0.81 -20.24 -17.48
C LYS A 48 0.92 -19.86 -16.01
N ASP A 49 0.46 -20.74 -15.12
CA ASP A 49 0.60 -20.56 -13.68
C ASP A 49 2.06 -20.65 -13.28
N VAL A 50 2.50 -19.73 -12.44
CA VAL A 50 3.82 -19.81 -11.80
C VAL A 50 3.70 -20.60 -10.51
N VAL A 51 4.54 -21.61 -10.38
CA VAL A 51 4.69 -22.43 -9.19
C VAL A 51 6.04 -22.11 -8.55
N LEU A 52 6.01 -21.83 -7.25
CA LEU A 52 7.21 -21.54 -6.48
C LEU A 52 7.62 -22.75 -5.63
N ASP A 53 8.84 -23.21 -5.80
CA ASP A 53 9.48 -24.17 -4.88
C ASP A 53 10.44 -23.41 -3.98
N VAL A 54 10.00 -23.16 -2.74
CA VAL A 54 10.76 -22.39 -1.75
C VAL A 54 12.13 -23.02 -1.45
N ALA A 55 12.23 -24.35 -1.51
CA ALA A 55 13.46 -25.06 -1.18
C ALA A 55 14.57 -24.87 -2.25
N LEU A 56 14.19 -24.56 -3.48
CA LEU A 56 15.13 -24.34 -4.58
C LEU A 56 15.62 -22.89 -4.71
N GLY A 57 15.06 -21.96 -3.95
CA GLY A 57 15.49 -20.57 -3.92
C GLY A 57 15.42 -19.89 -5.29
N GLN A 58 16.53 -19.36 -5.76
CA GLN A 58 16.64 -18.65 -7.04
C GLN A 58 16.31 -19.53 -8.27
N ASP A 59 16.39 -20.84 -8.14
CA ASP A 59 16.02 -21.81 -9.18
C ASP A 59 14.59 -22.36 -8.99
N GLY A 60 13.85 -21.84 -8.03
CA GLY A 60 12.55 -22.31 -7.58
C GLY A 60 11.34 -21.71 -8.33
N PHE A 61 11.53 -21.16 -9.52
CA PHE A 61 10.47 -20.56 -10.32
C PHE A 61 10.12 -21.43 -11.52
N PHE A 62 8.88 -21.88 -11.60
CA PHE A 62 8.42 -22.80 -12.65
C PHE A 62 7.14 -22.29 -13.31
N ALA A 63 7.00 -22.48 -14.60
CA ALA A 63 5.73 -22.39 -15.30
C ALA A 63 5.06 -23.76 -15.33
N ARG A 64 3.75 -23.81 -15.09
CA ARG A 64 2.95 -25.01 -15.22
C ARG A 64 2.41 -25.11 -16.64
N GLU A 65 2.76 -26.17 -17.35
CA GLU A 65 2.24 -26.46 -18.69
C GLU A 65 0.82 -27.04 -18.63
N ASP A 66 0.13 -27.06 -19.79
CA ASP A 66 -1.25 -27.56 -19.88
C ASP A 66 -1.39 -29.03 -19.49
N ASP A 67 -0.33 -29.82 -19.67
CA ASP A 67 -0.29 -31.24 -19.27
C ASP A 67 0.06 -31.44 -17.79
N GLY A 68 0.27 -30.34 -17.04
CA GLY A 68 0.62 -30.32 -15.63
C GLY A 68 2.10 -30.44 -15.34
N THR A 69 2.96 -30.55 -16.35
CA THR A 69 4.41 -30.56 -16.16
C THR A 69 4.91 -29.18 -15.72
N LEU A 70 6.05 -29.15 -15.02
CA LEU A 70 6.68 -27.91 -14.57
C LEU A 70 7.93 -27.64 -15.41
N THR A 71 7.93 -26.51 -16.10
CA THR A 71 9.07 -26.02 -16.86
C THR A 71 9.78 -24.93 -16.07
N SER A 72 11.08 -25.08 -15.82
CA SER A 72 11.86 -24.06 -15.11
C SER A 72 11.88 -22.75 -15.88
N LEU A 73 11.67 -21.64 -15.18
CA LEU A 73 11.85 -20.29 -15.70
C LEU A 73 13.34 -19.83 -15.69
N GLY A 74 14.23 -20.70 -15.24
CA GLY A 74 15.66 -20.43 -15.15
C GLY A 74 16.06 -19.89 -13.76
N HIS A 75 17.31 -19.48 -13.67
CA HIS A 75 17.88 -18.86 -12.48
C HIS A 75 17.43 -17.41 -12.35
N VAL A 76 16.87 -17.03 -11.22
CA VAL A 76 16.41 -15.67 -10.93
C VAL A 76 17.42 -14.97 -10.03
N ASP A 77 18.24 -14.08 -10.60
CA ASP A 77 19.26 -13.35 -9.85
C ASP A 77 18.66 -12.40 -8.82
N ALA A 78 17.55 -11.74 -9.16
CA ALA A 78 16.84 -10.84 -8.27
C ALA A 78 15.39 -10.61 -8.71
N VAL A 79 14.51 -10.32 -7.76
CA VAL A 79 13.12 -9.92 -8.01
C VAL A 79 12.97 -8.42 -7.84
N LEU A 80 12.27 -7.77 -8.77
CA LEU A 80 11.81 -6.38 -8.66
C LEU A 80 10.29 -6.37 -8.45
N PRO A 81 9.80 -6.32 -7.20
CA PRO A 81 8.38 -6.21 -6.94
C PRO A 81 7.87 -4.82 -7.36
N VAL A 82 6.88 -4.78 -8.25
CA VAL A 82 6.18 -3.55 -8.64
C VAL A 82 4.72 -3.71 -8.19
N LEU A 83 4.56 -3.83 -6.88
CA LEU A 83 3.29 -4.08 -6.21
C LEU A 83 2.95 -2.89 -5.31
N HIS A 84 1.66 -2.64 -5.11
CA HIS A 84 1.16 -1.56 -4.26
C HIS A 84 0.20 -2.10 -3.21
N GLY A 85 0.22 -1.48 -2.02
CA GLY A 85 -0.69 -1.79 -0.93
C GLY A 85 -0.42 -3.13 -0.24
N PRO A 86 -1.47 -3.75 0.33
CA PRO A 86 -1.37 -5.02 1.05
C PRO A 86 -0.72 -6.12 0.22
N TYR A 87 0.02 -6.99 0.88
CA TYR A 87 0.85 -8.08 0.34
C TYR A 87 2.08 -7.62 -0.46
N GLY A 88 2.06 -6.42 -1.06
CA GLY A 88 3.18 -5.88 -1.83
C GLY A 88 4.14 -5.01 -1.03
N GLU A 89 3.61 -4.17 -0.13
CA GLU A 89 4.35 -3.16 0.60
C GLU A 89 4.42 -3.42 2.12
N ASP A 90 3.75 -4.45 2.63
CA ASP A 90 3.55 -4.75 4.05
C ASP A 90 4.52 -5.78 4.64
N GLY A 91 5.52 -6.20 3.88
CA GLY A 91 6.48 -7.22 4.31
C GLY A 91 6.11 -8.66 3.93
N THR A 92 4.91 -8.90 3.40
CA THR A 92 4.43 -10.26 3.07
C THR A 92 5.21 -10.88 1.92
N ILE A 93 5.28 -10.19 0.78
CA ILE A 93 6.04 -10.68 -0.38
C ILE A 93 7.55 -10.70 -0.10
N GLN A 94 8.04 -9.74 0.67
CA GLN A 94 9.43 -9.69 1.10
C GLN A 94 9.77 -10.92 1.96
N GLY A 95 8.87 -11.31 2.88
CA GLY A 95 9.03 -12.52 3.68
C GLY A 95 9.11 -13.80 2.84
N LEU A 96 8.33 -13.89 1.77
CA LEU A 96 8.41 -14.99 0.82
C LEU A 96 9.80 -15.06 0.17
N PHE A 97 10.33 -13.94 -0.32
CA PHE A 97 11.65 -13.90 -0.95
C PHE A 97 12.79 -14.17 0.04
N GLU A 98 12.66 -13.71 1.28
CA GLU A 98 13.62 -14.07 2.37
C GLU A 98 13.62 -15.59 2.62
N MET A 99 12.44 -16.23 2.69
CA MET A 99 12.33 -17.68 2.88
C MET A 99 12.91 -18.45 1.69
N MET A 100 12.77 -17.94 0.49
CA MET A 100 13.37 -18.49 -0.73
C MET A 100 14.87 -18.16 -0.86
N ASN A 101 15.42 -17.30 -0.01
CA ASN A 101 16.77 -16.74 -0.17
C ASN A 101 17.00 -16.14 -1.57
N VAL A 102 16.00 -15.42 -2.09
CA VAL A 102 16.07 -14.73 -3.38
C VAL A 102 16.29 -13.25 -3.14
N PRO A 103 17.30 -12.62 -3.71
CA PRO A 103 17.49 -11.18 -3.64
C PRO A 103 16.29 -10.43 -4.25
N TYR A 104 15.92 -9.32 -3.65
CA TYR A 104 14.84 -8.47 -4.17
C TYR A 104 15.15 -6.98 -4.00
N VAL A 105 14.54 -6.17 -4.83
CA VAL A 105 14.65 -4.71 -4.77
C VAL A 105 13.53 -4.16 -3.90
N GLY A 106 13.88 -3.40 -2.87
CA GLY A 106 12.92 -2.77 -1.98
C GLY A 106 13.35 -2.77 -0.52
N CYS A 107 12.44 -2.39 0.36
CA CYS A 107 12.66 -2.44 1.80
C CYS A 107 12.58 -3.89 2.31
N GLY A 108 13.31 -4.20 3.37
CA GLY A 108 13.19 -5.50 4.04
C GLY A 108 11.87 -5.64 4.81
N VAL A 109 11.60 -6.85 5.29
CA VAL A 109 10.34 -7.23 5.96
C VAL A 109 9.92 -6.26 7.05
N LEU A 110 10.81 -5.97 8.01
CA LEU A 110 10.49 -5.09 9.13
C LEU A 110 10.15 -3.67 8.68
N ALA A 111 10.95 -3.10 7.78
CA ALA A 111 10.74 -1.74 7.31
C ALA A 111 9.44 -1.63 6.50
N SER A 112 9.15 -2.60 5.63
CA SER A 112 7.91 -2.67 4.86
C SER A 112 6.70 -2.74 5.79
N ALA A 113 6.67 -3.68 6.72
CA ALA A 113 5.57 -3.84 7.67
C ALA A 113 5.35 -2.61 8.54
N ALA A 114 6.43 -2.04 9.08
CA ALA A 114 6.36 -0.87 9.96
C ALA A 114 5.93 0.40 9.23
N CYS A 115 6.38 0.61 7.99
CA CYS A 115 6.04 1.79 7.21
C CYS A 115 4.65 1.70 6.57
N MET A 116 4.16 0.49 6.29
CA MET A 116 2.80 0.29 5.79
C MET A 116 1.74 0.63 6.84
N ASP A 117 2.02 0.38 8.12
CA ASP A 117 1.11 0.70 9.22
C ASP A 117 1.38 2.12 9.74
N LYS A 118 0.48 3.05 9.42
CA LYS A 118 0.62 4.47 9.77
C LYS A 118 0.76 4.71 11.27
N HIS A 119 0.09 3.89 12.10
CA HIS A 119 0.22 3.98 13.56
C HIS A 119 1.65 3.68 13.99
N TYR A 120 2.19 2.53 13.57
CA TYR A 120 3.55 2.15 13.95
C TYR A 120 4.62 3.02 13.31
N ALA A 121 4.42 3.44 12.05
CA ALA A 121 5.33 4.41 11.42
C ALA A 121 5.43 5.71 12.25
N LYS A 122 4.29 6.25 12.72
CA LYS A 122 4.28 7.45 13.58
C LYS A 122 4.95 7.21 14.92
N VAL A 123 4.70 6.07 15.55
CA VAL A 123 5.35 5.72 16.84
C VAL A 123 6.87 5.67 16.68
N LEU A 124 7.37 5.02 15.63
CA LEU A 124 8.80 4.90 15.35
C LEU A 124 9.43 6.25 15.00
N LEU A 125 8.78 7.05 14.17
CA LEU A 125 9.26 8.39 13.80
C LEU A 125 9.32 9.31 15.03
N ALA A 126 8.27 9.33 15.85
CA ALA A 126 8.22 10.11 17.08
C ALA A 126 9.31 9.68 18.07
N ALA A 127 9.53 8.37 18.24
CA ALA A 127 10.60 7.83 19.09
C ALA A 127 12.01 8.23 18.60
N ALA A 128 12.16 8.42 17.28
CA ALA A 128 13.37 8.92 16.66
C ALA A 128 13.51 10.46 16.70
N GLY A 129 12.58 11.17 17.34
CA GLY A 129 12.56 12.63 17.42
C GLY A 129 12.14 13.34 16.13
N ILE A 130 11.53 12.62 15.18
CA ILE A 130 11.00 13.17 13.93
C ILE A 130 9.56 13.64 14.18
N PRO A 131 9.23 14.91 13.91
CA PRO A 131 7.87 15.41 14.07
C PRO A 131 6.86 14.67 13.21
N VAL A 132 5.71 14.34 13.78
CA VAL A 132 4.58 13.72 13.09
C VAL A 132 3.32 14.56 13.28
N ALA A 133 2.37 14.45 12.37
CA ALA A 133 1.08 15.12 12.53
C ALA A 133 0.40 14.69 13.84
N PRO A 134 -0.15 15.63 14.65
CA PRO A 134 -0.93 15.28 15.82
C PRO A 134 -2.11 14.38 15.45
N GLY A 135 -2.40 13.39 16.28
CA GLY A 135 -3.49 12.47 16.01
C GLY A 135 -3.65 11.42 17.10
N ILE A 136 -4.74 10.72 17.03
CA ILE A 136 -5.07 9.55 17.86
C ILE A 136 -5.29 8.33 16.99
N THR A 137 -5.21 7.17 17.62
CA THR A 137 -5.54 5.91 16.98
C THR A 137 -6.66 5.24 17.77
N LEU A 138 -7.72 4.88 17.05
CA LEU A 138 -8.87 4.17 17.58
C LEU A 138 -8.75 2.68 17.22
N ASP A 139 -9.08 1.81 18.18
CA ASP A 139 -9.30 0.38 17.98
C ASP A 139 -10.79 0.14 17.94
N VAL A 140 -11.33 -0.11 16.77
CA VAL A 140 -12.78 -0.18 16.57
C VAL A 140 -13.34 -1.60 16.56
N ARG A 141 -12.57 -2.59 17.01
CA ARG A 141 -12.99 -4.01 16.97
C ARG A 141 -14.23 -4.30 17.81
N ASP A 142 -14.40 -3.58 18.88
CA ASP A 142 -15.50 -3.76 19.82
C ASP A 142 -16.63 -2.74 19.62
N TYR A 143 -16.57 -1.90 18.56
CA TYR A 143 -17.57 -0.90 18.25
C TYR A 143 -18.80 -1.53 17.57
N ASP A 144 -19.97 -0.94 17.80
CA ASP A 144 -21.22 -1.46 17.24
C ASP A 144 -21.38 -1.12 15.74
N ALA A 145 -20.97 -2.03 14.89
CA ALA A 145 -21.11 -1.88 13.44
C ALA A 145 -22.58 -1.83 12.98
N ALA A 146 -23.54 -2.34 13.77
CA ALA A 146 -24.95 -2.29 13.39
C ALA A 146 -25.53 -0.89 13.53
N SER A 147 -24.95 -0.06 14.38
CA SER A 147 -25.27 1.38 14.54
C SER A 147 -24.39 2.28 13.67
N GLU A 148 -23.51 1.71 12.83
CA GLU A 148 -22.46 2.46 12.10
C GLU A 148 -21.62 3.32 13.06
N PHE A 149 -21.32 2.78 14.26
CA PHE A 149 -20.57 3.42 15.35
C PHE A 149 -21.25 4.66 15.97
N ALA A 150 -22.55 4.85 15.73
CA ALA A 150 -23.27 5.99 16.30
C ALA A 150 -23.32 5.94 17.83
N THR A 151 -23.27 4.75 18.44
CA THR A 151 -23.22 4.56 19.90
C THR A 151 -21.91 5.03 20.53
N GLU A 152 -20.81 4.97 19.81
CA GLU A 152 -19.47 5.38 20.26
C GLU A 152 -19.09 6.80 19.81
N ALA A 153 -19.97 7.49 19.10
CA ALA A 153 -19.69 8.80 18.51
C ALA A 153 -19.21 9.84 19.52
N ASP A 154 -19.89 9.93 20.69
CA ASP A 154 -19.51 10.86 21.74
C ASP A 154 -18.18 10.49 22.41
N GLU A 155 -17.87 9.20 22.54
CA GLU A 155 -16.57 8.72 23.05
C GLU A 155 -15.44 9.10 22.09
N MET A 156 -15.62 8.89 20.79
CA MET A 156 -14.65 9.28 19.77
C MET A 156 -14.41 10.80 19.80
N LEU A 157 -15.49 11.59 19.88
CA LEU A 157 -15.39 13.04 19.96
C LEU A 157 -14.66 13.49 21.22
N ALA A 158 -14.96 12.88 22.37
CA ALA A 158 -14.25 13.16 23.62
C ALA A 158 -12.76 12.84 23.52
N ALA A 159 -12.38 11.74 22.87
CA ALA A 159 -10.98 11.38 22.64
C ALA A 159 -10.25 12.41 21.76
N VAL A 160 -10.90 12.89 20.70
CA VAL A 160 -10.36 13.95 19.82
C VAL A 160 -10.14 15.25 20.60
N GLN A 161 -11.13 15.65 21.43
CA GLN A 161 -11.05 16.86 22.26
C GLN A 161 -9.96 16.74 23.33
N GLN A 162 -9.86 15.58 23.99
CA GLN A 162 -8.83 15.33 25.01
C GLN A 162 -7.42 15.38 24.41
N ALA A 163 -7.26 14.94 23.17
CA ALA A 163 -6.01 15.03 22.44
C ALA A 163 -5.69 16.44 21.91
N GLY A 164 -6.64 17.38 22.01
CA GLY A 164 -6.48 18.76 21.57
C GLY A 164 -6.34 18.92 20.06
N LEU A 165 -6.89 17.99 19.27
CA LEU A 165 -6.79 18.03 17.82
C LEU A 165 -7.60 19.19 17.24
N GLN A 166 -7.03 19.88 16.25
CA GLN A 166 -7.66 21.00 15.56
C GLN A 166 -8.28 20.52 14.24
N TYR A 167 -9.46 21.04 13.92
CA TYR A 167 -10.14 20.76 12.65
C TYR A 167 -9.50 21.53 11.47
N PRO A 168 -9.60 21.03 10.24
CA PRO A 168 -10.24 19.77 9.85
C PRO A 168 -9.45 18.55 10.32
N LEU A 169 -10.15 17.43 10.53
CA LEU A 169 -9.53 16.15 10.81
C LEU A 169 -9.48 15.29 9.55
N PHE A 170 -8.50 14.39 9.50
CA PHE A 170 -8.42 13.33 8.51
C PHE A 170 -8.50 11.98 9.18
N VAL A 171 -9.56 11.25 8.88
CA VAL A 171 -9.81 9.89 9.36
C VAL A 171 -9.34 8.92 8.29
N LYS A 172 -8.54 7.92 8.67
CA LYS A 172 -7.95 7.00 7.72
C LYS A 172 -7.61 5.64 8.35
N PRO A 173 -7.71 4.56 7.58
CA PRO A 173 -7.26 3.25 8.04
C PRO A 173 -5.73 3.22 8.22
N SER A 174 -5.25 2.44 9.19
CA SER A 174 -3.81 2.37 9.47
C SER A 174 -3.03 1.71 8.34
N ARG A 175 -3.56 0.60 7.80
CA ARG A 175 -2.89 -0.26 6.81
C ARG A 175 -3.60 -0.25 5.46
N ALA A 176 -3.78 0.92 4.87
CA ALA A 176 -4.26 1.08 3.50
C ALA A 176 -3.38 2.08 2.75
N GLY A 177 -3.22 1.87 1.45
CA GLY A 177 -2.51 2.75 0.54
C GLY A 177 -3.46 3.60 -0.30
N SER A 178 -2.89 4.43 -1.19
CA SER A 178 -3.61 5.14 -2.26
C SER A 178 -4.88 5.91 -1.82
N SER A 179 -4.89 6.42 -0.59
CA SER A 179 -6.01 7.19 0.00
C SER A 179 -7.34 6.44 0.12
N PHE A 180 -7.34 5.10 0.06
CA PHE A 180 -8.55 4.33 0.32
C PHE A 180 -9.02 4.52 1.76
N GLY A 181 -10.32 4.74 1.94
CA GLY A 181 -10.94 4.91 3.25
C GLY A 181 -10.52 6.20 3.99
N VAL A 182 -10.01 7.21 3.27
CA VAL A 182 -9.62 8.49 3.86
C VAL A 182 -10.78 9.46 3.75
N THR A 183 -11.25 9.96 4.90
CA THR A 183 -12.36 10.94 5.00
C THR A 183 -11.88 12.18 5.72
N LYS A 184 -12.24 13.36 5.21
CA LYS A 184 -12.03 14.64 5.85
C LYS A 184 -13.27 15.00 6.66
N VAL A 185 -13.08 15.32 7.95
CA VAL A 185 -14.12 15.80 8.88
C VAL A 185 -13.90 17.30 9.08
N GLU A 186 -14.88 18.11 8.74
CA GLU A 186 -14.74 19.57 8.71
C GLU A 186 -15.43 20.25 9.90
N HIS A 187 -16.53 19.65 10.42
CA HIS A 187 -17.35 20.32 11.42
C HIS A 187 -16.92 19.96 12.85
N GLU A 188 -16.39 20.97 13.54
CA GLU A 188 -15.97 20.82 14.93
C GLU A 188 -17.16 20.46 15.83
N GLY A 189 -17.00 19.40 16.62
CA GLY A 189 -18.02 18.94 17.56
C GLY A 189 -19.12 18.09 16.93
N ASP A 190 -19.07 17.78 15.64
CA ASP A 190 -20.01 16.87 14.98
C ASP A 190 -19.59 15.41 15.20
N ALA A 191 -20.14 14.80 16.26
CA ALA A 191 -19.87 13.42 16.62
C ALA A 191 -20.37 12.43 15.55
N ALA A 192 -21.46 12.76 14.85
CA ALA A 192 -22.02 11.89 13.82
C ALA A 192 -21.16 11.88 12.56
N GLU A 193 -20.63 13.05 12.12
CA GLU A 193 -19.70 13.13 11.00
C GLU A 193 -18.42 12.34 11.30
N LEU A 194 -17.90 12.45 12.53
CA LEU A 194 -16.71 11.71 12.95
C LEU A 194 -16.95 10.20 12.95
N ALA A 195 -18.07 9.74 13.53
CA ALA A 195 -18.41 8.33 13.58
C ALA A 195 -18.58 7.72 12.19
N ALA A 196 -19.27 8.41 11.27
CA ALA A 196 -19.41 7.97 9.89
C ALA A 196 -18.06 7.86 9.18
N ALA A 197 -17.13 8.81 9.40
CA ALA A 197 -15.80 8.75 8.84
C ALA A 197 -14.97 7.57 9.40
N VAL A 198 -15.09 7.30 10.69
CA VAL A 198 -14.40 6.17 11.34
C VAL A 198 -14.99 4.84 10.86
N PHE A 199 -16.32 4.76 10.72
CA PHE A 199 -16.98 3.58 10.18
C PHE A 199 -16.51 3.27 8.74
N GLU A 200 -16.46 4.28 7.88
CA GLU A 200 -15.92 4.10 6.51
C GLU A 200 -14.49 3.58 6.52
N ALA A 201 -13.60 4.17 7.32
CA ALA A 201 -12.21 3.72 7.43
C ALA A 201 -12.11 2.28 7.98
N SER A 202 -13.04 1.86 8.83
CA SER A 202 -13.06 0.53 9.45
C SER A 202 -13.26 -0.61 8.46
N HIS A 203 -13.86 -0.37 7.30
CA HIS A 203 -13.99 -1.35 6.24
C HIS A 203 -12.64 -1.79 5.66
N HIS A 204 -11.59 -1.00 5.90
CA HIS A 204 -10.24 -1.28 5.39
C HIS A 204 -9.28 -1.73 6.49
N ASP A 205 -9.47 -1.25 7.73
CA ASP A 205 -8.65 -1.63 8.88
C ASP A 205 -9.39 -1.34 10.19
N TRP A 206 -9.36 -2.28 11.11
CA TRP A 206 -9.90 -2.10 12.46
C TRP A 206 -9.13 -1.06 13.30
N ARG A 207 -7.92 -0.70 12.87
CA ARG A 207 -7.14 0.39 13.46
C ARG A 207 -7.31 1.64 12.61
N VAL A 208 -7.97 2.64 13.17
CA VAL A 208 -8.30 3.87 12.48
C VAL A 208 -7.55 5.04 13.10
N LEU A 209 -6.86 5.82 12.27
CA LEU A 209 -6.20 7.05 12.69
C LEU A 209 -7.16 8.24 12.47
N VAL A 210 -7.18 9.13 13.47
CA VAL A 210 -7.79 10.46 13.36
C VAL A 210 -6.69 11.47 13.55
N GLU A 211 -6.37 12.22 12.52
CA GLU A 211 -5.25 13.16 12.50
C GLU A 211 -5.73 14.58 12.23
N GLN A 212 -5.09 15.53 12.87
CA GLN A 212 -5.26 16.94 12.55
C GLN A 212 -4.77 17.24 11.13
N GLY A 213 -5.55 17.99 10.35
CA GLY A 213 -5.15 18.51 9.07
C GLY A 213 -4.03 19.53 9.22
N ILE A 214 -3.02 19.43 8.35
CA ILE A 214 -1.88 20.35 8.32
C ILE A 214 -1.88 21.07 6.97
N ASP A 215 -1.81 22.40 7.00
CA ASP A 215 -1.55 23.17 5.79
C ASP A 215 -0.05 23.09 5.45
N ALA A 216 0.31 22.13 4.62
CA ALA A 216 1.68 21.84 4.30
C ALA A 216 1.89 21.65 2.78
N ARG A 217 3.13 21.83 2.36
CA ARG A 217 3.56 21.39 1.03
C ARG A 217 3.83 19.89 1.07
N GLU A 218 3.27 19.17 0.12
CA GLU A 218 3.60 17.76 -0.08
C GLU A 218 4.96 17.66 -0.79
N ILE A 219 5.90 16.99 -0.15
CA ILE A 219 7.24 16.78 -0.68
C ILE A 219 7.58 15.32 -0.54
N GLU A 220 7.94 14.71 -1.66
CA GLU A 220 8.43 13.34 -1.71
C GLU A 220 9.95 13.32 -1.85
N CYS A 221 10.60 12.39 -1.19
CA CYS A 221 12.02 12.16 -1.32
C CYS A 221 12.26 10.66 -1.45
N ALA A 222 12.64 10.23 -2.65
CA ALA A 222 13.04 8.86 -2.86
C ALA A 222 14.38 8.58 -2.17
N VAL A 223 14.52 7.40 -1.59
CA VAL A 223 15.75 6.96 -0.95
C VAL A 223 16.19 5.66 -1.60
N LEU A 224 17.43 5.62 -2.07
CA LEU A 224 18.05 4.44 -2.64
C LEU A 224 19.12 3.92 -1.69
N CYS A 225 19.04 2.63 -1.35
CA CYS A 225 20.13 1.91 -0.69
C CYS A 225 20.79 1.02 -1.75
N PRO A 226 22.02 1.32 -2.20
CA PRO A 226 22.65 0.60 -3.30
C PRO A 226 22.98 -0.85 -2.95
N LYS A 227 23.19 -1.13 -1.66
CA LYS A 227 23.57 -2.43 -1.17
C LYS A 227 23.13 -2.60 0.28
N ALA A 228 22.70 -3.81 0.65
CA ALA A 228 22.36 -4.11 2.04
C ALA A 228 23.51 -3.72 2.99
N GLY A 229 23.20 -2.94 4.02
CA GLY A 229 24.16 -2.45 5.01
C GLY A 229 24.94 -1.20 4.61
N GLU A 230 24.79 -0.67 3.40
CA GLU A 230 25.33 0.65 3.03
C GLU A 230 24.41 1.78 3.50
N ALA A 231 24.97 2.97 3.63
CA ALA A 231 24.19 4.15 3.99
C ALA A 231 23.18 4.50 2.88
N PRO A 232 21.90 4.74 3.22
CA PRO A 232 20.91 5.13 2.24
C PRO A 232 21.27 6.51 1.64
N ARG A 233 21.01 6.65 0.34
CA ARG A 233 21.26 7.89 -0.41
C ARG A 233 19.92 8.51 -0.80
N PRO A 234 19.59 9.70 -0.29
CA PRO A 234 18.42 10.40 -0.75
C PRO A 234 18.62 10.84 -2.20
N ALA A 235 17.64 10.58 -3.04
CA ALA A 235 17.55 11.21 -4.35
C ALA A 235 17.23 12.70 -4.17
N GLY A 236 17.58 13.53 -5.18
CA GLY A 236 17.20 14.94 -5.14
C GLY A 236 15.69 15.10 -4.89
N ARG A 237 15.30 16.17 -4.18
CA ARG A 237 13.91 16.44 -3.83
C ARG A 237 13.03 16.46 -5.08
N ALA A 238 12.12 15.53 -5.21
CA ALA A 238 11.01 15.64 -6.13
C ALA A 238 10.01 16.62 -5.50
N LYS A 239 9.69 17.72 -6.19
CA LYS A 239 8.46 18.42 -5.88
C LYS A 239 7.34 17.53 -6.35
N SER A 240 6.39 17.19 -5.47
CA SER A 240 5.18 16.57 -5.94
C SER A 240 4.55 17.48 -7.00
N CYS A 241 4.25 16.93 -8.17
CA CYS A 241 3.60 17.69 -9.24
C CYS A 241 2.12 17.99 -8.96
N LEU A 242 1.66 17.78 -7.74
CA LEU A 242 0.31 18.06 -7.28
C LEU A 242 0.04 19.57 -7.04
N THR A 243 0.92 20.46 -7.48
CA THR A 243 0.73 21.90 -7.36
C THR A 243 -0.37 22.49 -8.25
N SER A 244 -1.20 21.69 -8.90
CA SER A 244 -2.32 22.19 -9.69
C SER A 244 -3.54 21.29 -9.78
N VAL A 245 -3.82 20.49 -8.76
CA VAL A 245 -5.21 20.05 -8.60
C VAL A 245 -5.95 21.28 -8.05
N PRO A 246 -6.89 21.88 -8.80
CA PRO A 246 -7.78 22.87 -8.22
C PRO A 246 -8.37 22.23 -6.98
N ARG A 247 -8.56 22.99 -5.89
CA ARG A 247 -9.37 22.57 -4.75
C ARG A 247 -10.69 22.04 -5.28
N ALA A 248 -10.71 20.79 -5.73
CA ALA A 248 -11.91 20.08 -6.01
C ALA A 248 -12.50 19.83 -4.63
N THR A 249 -13.58 20.51 -4.37
CA THR A 249 -14.56 20.12 -3.38
C THR A 249 -14.66 18.59 -3.46
N THR A 250 -14.21 17.92 -2.40
CA THR A 250 -14.20 16.47 -2.24
C THR A 250 -15.63 15.93 -2.22
N SER A 251 -16.24 15.84 -3.36
CA SER A 251 -17.59 15.32 -3.54
C SER A 251 -17.71 14.43 -4.77
N SER A 252 -16.64 13.83 -5.26
CA SER A 252 -16.75 12.84 -6.33
C SER A 252 -15.44 12.08 -6.58
N MET A 253 -15.03 11.22 -5.64
CA MET A 253 -14.22 10.04 -5.95
C MET A 253 -14.79 8.83 -5.21
N ILE A 254 -16.10 8.68 -5.21
CA ILE A 254 -16.72 7.39 -5.01
C ILE A 254 -16.78 6.76 -6.39
N SER A 255 -15.75 6.03 -6.75
CA SER A 255 -15.81 5.08 -7.85
C SER A 255 -16.70 3.94 -7.39
N THR A 256 -17.91 3.92 -7.90
CA THR A 256 -18.83 2.79 -7.89
C THR A 256 -18.13 1.58 -8.51
N ALA A 257 -17.60 0.71 -7.69
CA ALA A 257 -17.35 -0.67 -8.04
C ALA A 257 -18.44 -1.50 -7.33
N SER A 258 -19.63 -1.54 -7.91
CA SER A 258 -20.66 -2.51 -7.56
C SER A 258 -20.62 -3.66 -8.55
N THR A 259 -20.63 -4.89 -7.94
CA THR A 259 -20.82 -6.26 -8.47
C THR A 259 -19.74 -6.82 -9.34
#